data_f5e97d732453c4d74af86a5bc43a25d3
#
_entry.id   f5e97d732453c4d74af86a5bc43a25d3
#
_cell.length_a   1.000
_cell.length_b   1.000
_cell.length_c   1.000
_cell.angle_alpha   90.00
_cell.angle_beta   90.00
_cell.angle_gamma   90.00
#
_symmetry.space_group_name_H-M   'P 1'
#
loop_
_entity.id
_entity.type
_entity.pdbx_description
1 polymer ?
#
loop_
_entity_poly.entity_id
_entity_poly.type
_entity_poly.pdbx_seq_one_letter_code
_entity_poly.pdbx_strand_id
1 'polypeptide(L)'
;MKSITQDIKYYQAILSYADKHGVTKAAIKYRTYRQFIYRLRNHYDGTPKSLAPKSRRPHHHPNEHSDQEIALIRRMRKRRPNTGLVRFWVRLRKKGYAGLYRCIKRLGLKTRKPKKPVYRPKPYQQATFPGEKVQIDVKVVPSACIVGQAKEQGEKMYQYTAIDECTRFRFIAAFKEQSTYSSMLFLQQLIRRFPFQIHKVQTNNGAEFTKRFQAADEENLTLFEKELKRLGIAHQKIRPYTPRHNGKVERSHRKDNEEFYAAHTFFSFEDFKVQLTRRNREYNNFPMRPLGWKSPREALSLFLSCVTYD
;
A
#
# COMPACT_ATOMS: atom_id res chain seq x y z
N MET A 1 5.21 34.20 -19.75
CA MET A 1 5.16 33.27 -20.90
C MET A 1 4.32 33.90 -22.00
N LYS A 2 4.82 34.00 -23.25
CA LYS A 2 3.99 34.41 -24.39
C LYS A 2 2.99 33.31 -24.71
N SER A 3 1.75 33.65 -25.03
CA SER A 3 0.74 32.67 -25.39
C SER A 3 0.98 32.19 -26.85
N ILE A 4 0.66 30.91 -27.13
CA ILE A 4 0.74 30.33 -28.49
C ILE A 4 -0.01 31.19 -29.52
N THR A 5 -1.13 31.80 -29.12
CA THR A 5 -1.92 32.71 -29.94
C THR A 5 -1.16 34.01 -30.30
N GLN A 6 -0.33 34.52 -29.39
CA GLN A 6 0.50 35.68 -29.66
C GLN A 6 1.62 35.38 -30.64
N ASP A 7 2.20 34.17 -30.55
CA ASP A 7 3.25 33.74 -31.47
C ASP A 7 2.69 33.52 -32.90
N ILE A 8 1.49 32.95 -33.02
CA ILE A 8 0.83 32.76 -34.33
C ILE A 8 0.54 34.11 -35.00
N LYS A 9 -0.01 35.06 -34.26
CA LYS A 9 -0.27 36.43 -34.81
C LYS A 9 1.02 37.11 -35.22
N TYR A 10 2.08 36.98 -34.46
CA TYR A 10 3.40 37.52 -34.76
C TYR A 10 3.98 36.90 -36.05
N TYR A 11 3.88 35.59 -36.24
CA TYR A 11 4.34 34.93 -37.46
C TYR A 11 3.52 35.31 -38.68
N GLN A 12 2.22 35.46 -38.55
CA GLN A 12 1.36 35.99 -39.62
C GLN A 12 1.77 37.41 -40.03
N ALA A 13 2.05 38.31 -39.06
CA ALA A 13 2.49 39.67 -39.33
C ALA A 13 3.84 39.66 -40.07
N ILE A 14 4.77 38.79 -39.74
CA ILE A 14 6.08 38.62 -40.45
C ILE A 14 5.82 38.22 -41.90
N LEU A 15 4.98 37.18 -42.14
CA LEU A 15 4.66 36.69 -43.47
C LEU A 15 3.97 37.75 -44.32
N SER A 16 2.92 38.37 -43.82
CA SER A 16 2.23 39.46 -44.53
C SER A 16 3.13 40.64 -44.89
N TYR A 17 4.04 40.98 -43.98
CA TYR A 17 5.00 42.05 -44.27
C TYR A 17 6.05 41.62 -45.29
N ALA A 18 6.50 40.35 -45.19
CA ALA A 18 7.46 39.81 -46.15
C ALA A 18 6.89 39.68 -47.57
N ASP A 19 5.61 39.44 -47.73
CA ASP A 19 4.92 39.37 -48.99
C ASP A 19 4.78 40.76 -49.63
N LYS A 20 4.57 41.83 -48.83
CA LYS A 20 4.43 43.18 -49.32
C LYS A 20 5.77 43.88 -49.60
N HIS A 21 6.77 43.64 -48.79
CA HIS A 21 8.02 44.42 -48.79
C HIS A 21 9.30 43.60 -49.04
N GLY A 22 9.15 42.31 -49.21
CA GLY A 22 10.26 41.39 -49.42
C GLY A 22 10.87 40.85 -48.12
N VAL A 23 11.46 39.64 -48.20
CA VAL A 23 12.00 38.90 -47.06
C VAL A 23 13.12 39.62 -46.34
N THR A 24 13.99 40.34 -47.06
CA THR A 24 15.14 41.05 -46.46
C THR A 24 14.66 42.19 -45.56
N LYS A 25 13.72 43.00 -46.03
CA LYS A 25 13.13 44.11 -45.24
C LYS A 25 12.33 43.60 -44.02
N ALA A 26 11.65 42.47 -44.19
CA ALA A 26 10.96 41.79 -43.10
C ALA A 26 11.92 41.27 -42.01
N ALA A 27 13.02 40.67 -42.44
CA ALA A 27 14.06 40.17 -41.50
C ALA A 27 14.66 41.31 -40.65
N ILE A 28 14.93 42.47 -41.25
CA ILE A 28 15.41 43.67 -40.53
C ILE A 28 14.38 44.19 -39.56
N LYS A 29 13.16 44.41 -40.06
CA LYS A 29 12.04 44.99 -39.24
C LYS A 29 11.73 44.17 -38.01
N TYR A 30 11.65 42.84 -38.17
CA TYR A 30 11.28 41.90 -37.11
C TYR A 30 12.48 41.32 -36.36
N ARG A 31 13.71 41.81 -36.64
CA ARG A 31 14.95 41.36 -36.01
C ARG A 31 15.10 39.86 -36.03
N THR A 32 14.89 39.27 -37.20
CA THR A 32 14.96 37.80 -37.42
C THR A 32 15.85 37.48 -38.62
N TYR A 33 16.10 36.19 -38.88
CA TYR A 33 16.90 35.72 -39.97
C TYR A 33 16.02 35.44 -41.20
N ARG A 34 16.53 35.72 -42.41
CA ARG A 34 15.83 35.40 -43.67
C ARG A 34 15.41 33.93 -43.75
N GLN A 35 16.30 33.02 -43.32
CA GLN A 35 15.97 31.58 -43.27
C GLN A 35 14.79 31.21 -42.36
N PHE A 36 14.57 31.96 -41.29
CA PHE A 36 13.42 31.77 -40.46
C PHE A 36 12.13 32.10 -41.18
N ILE A 37 12.13 33.20 -41.95
CA ILE A 37 10.95 33.59 -42.76
C ILE A 37 10.67 32.56 -43.85
N TYR A 38 11.71 32.06 -44.54
CA TYR A 38 11.52 30.98 -45.53
C TYR A 38 10.96 29.70 -44.87
N ARG A 39 11.42 29.33 -43.68
CA ARG A 39 10.84 28.19 -42.95
C ARG A 39 9.39 28.42 -42.60
N LEU A 40 9.01 29.63 -42.18
CA LEU A 40 7.61 29.99 -41.92
C LEU A 40 6.79 29.86 -43.20
N ARG A 41 7.25 30.34 -44.33
CA ARG A 41 6.59 30.21 -45.64
C ARG A 41 6.35 28.74 -46.02
N ASN A 42 7.38 27.90 -45.86
CA ASN A 42 7.26 26.47 -46.16
C ASN A 42 6.30 25.72 -45.26
N HIS A 43 6.03 26.23 -44.05
CA HIS A 43 5.07 25.65 -43.13
C HIS A 43 3.65 26.22 -43.21
N TYR A 44 3.53 27.37 -43.86
CA TYR A 44 2.26 28.08 -43.95
C TYR A 44 1.39 27.50 -45.09
N ASP A 45 0.28 26.86 -44.72
CA ASP A 45 -0.68 26.26 -45.63
C ASP A 45 -1.92 27.17 -45.88
N GLY A 46 -1.82 28.47 -45.50
CA GLY A 46 -2.95 29.40 -45.55
C GLY A 46 -3.76 29.47 -44.27
N THR A 47 -3.59 28.55 -43.35
CA THR A 47 -4.29 28.54 -42.06
C THR A 47 -3.41 29.03 -40.91
N PRO A 48 -3.95 29.86 -39.99
CA PRO A 48 -3.19 30.30 -38.81
C PRO A 48 -2.66 29.15 -37.94
N LYS A 49 -3.34 28.00 -37.96
CA LYS A 49 -2.96 26.81 -37.17
C LYS A 49 -1.65 26.18 -37.64
N SER A 50 -1.30 26.28 -38.91
CA SER A 50 -0.06 25.74 -39.47
C SER A 50 1.19 26.43 -38.92
N LEU A 51 1.07 27.69 -38.47
CA LEU A 51 2.14 28.46 -37.83
C LEU A 51 2.33 28.15 -36.34
N ALA A 52 1.45 27.34 -35.76
CA ALA A 52 1.60 26.93 -34.37
C ALA A 52 2.87 26.05 -34.18
N PRO A 53 3.64 26.27 -33.12
CA PRO A 53 4.79 25.43 -32.84
C PRO A 53 4.39 23.99 -32.66
N LYS A 54 4.97 23.08 -33.45
CA LYS A 54 4.73 21.65 -33.34
C LYS A 54 5.25 21.14 -32.01
N SER A 55 4.55 20.18 -31.40
CA SER A 55 5.02 19.51 -30.18
C SER A 55 6.39 18.87 -30.43
N ARG A 56 7.35 19.17 -29.55
CA ARG A 56 8.67 18.52 -29.52
C ARG A 56 8.66 17.17 -28.83
N ARG A 57 7.49 16.73 -28.39
CA ARG A 57 7.35 15.44 -27.71
C ARG A 57 7.58 14.31 -28.70
N PRO A 58 8.42 13.31 -28.38
CA PRO A 58 8.59 12.12 -29.21
C PRO A 58 7.22 11.45 -29.48
N HIS A 59 6.98 11.03 -30.69
CA HIS A 59 5.77 10.29 -31.05
C HIS A 59 5.68 8.95 -30.33
N HIS A 60 6.81 8.33 -30.09
CA HIS A 60 6.94 7.09 -29.34
C HIS A 60 7.99 7.24 -28.23
N HIS A 61 7.66 6.80 -27.02
CA HIS A 61 8.57 6.82 -25.89
C HIS A 61 8.94 5.37 -25.52
N PRO A 62 10.23 4.98 -25.47
CA PRO A 62 10.65 3.59 -25.23
C PRO A 62 10.05 2.97 -23.96
N ASN A 63 9.81 3.81 -22.94
CA ASN A 63 9.24 3.41 -21.65
C ASN A 63 7.73 3.64 -21.56
N GLU A 64 7.03 3.87 -22.65
CA GLU A 64 5.56 4.00 -22.63
C GLU A 64 4.90 2.63 -22.46
N HIS A 65 3.81 2.59 -21.69
CA HIS A 65 3.02 1.37 -21.56
C HIS A 65 2.34 1.04 -22.87
N SER A 66 2.41 -0.23 -23.29
CA SER A 66 1.70 -0.72 -24.46
C SER A 66 0.17 -0.73 -24.21
N ASP A 67 -0.61 -0.79 -25.29
CA ASP A 67 -2.08 -0.83 -25.17
C ASP A 67 -2.56 -2.04 -24.37
N GLN A 68 -1.89 -3.18 -24.52
CA GLN A 68 -2.16 -4.39 -23.72
C GLN A 68 -1.90 -4.17 -22.22
N GLU A 69 -0.79 -3.48 -21.88
CA GLU A 69 -0.49 -3.12 -20.49
C GLU A 69 -1.51 -2.11 -19.94
N ILE A 70 -1.93 -1.14 -20.75
CA ILE A 70 -2.95 -0.16 -20.38
C ILE A 70 -4.29 -0.86 -20.11
N ALA A 71 -4.70 -1.79 -20.97
CA ALA A 71 -5.91 -2.59 -20.78
C ALA A 71 -5.84 -3.42 -19.48
N LEU A 72 -4.69 -4.03 -19.21
CA LEU A 72 -4.46 -4.76 -17.96
C LEU A 72 -4.55 -3.84 -16.74
N ILE A 73 -3.92 -2.65 -16.79
CA ILE A 73 -3.98 -1.64 -15.72
C ILE A 73 -5.42 -1.24 -15.43
N ARG A 74 -6.23 -0.95 -16.48
CA ARG A 74 -7.65 -0.59 -16.35
C ARG A 74 -8.44 -1.73 -15.70
N ARG A 75 -8.28 -2.97 -16.19
CA ARG A 75 -8.95 -4.16 -15.66
C ARG A 75 -8.60 -4.41 -14.19
N MET A 76 -7.32 -4.34 -13.83
CA MET A 76 -6.87 -4.51 -12.45
C MET A 76 -7.41 -3.41 -11.54
N ARG A 77 -7.44 -2.15 -12.00
CA ARG A 77 -7.98 -1.03 -11.21
C ARG A 77 -9.48 -1.17 -11.00
N LYS A 78 -10.24 -1.62 -12.02
CA LYS A 78 -11.69 -1.90 -11.88
C LYS A 78 -11.95 -2.99 -10.83
N ARG A 79 -11.18 -4.08 -10.86
CA ARG A 79 -11.34 -5.18 -9.90
C ARG A 79 -10.94 -4.80 -8.48
N ARG A 80 -9.95 -3.91 -8.30
CA ARG A 80 -9.38 -3.55 -7.00
C ARG A 80 -9.15 -2.04 -6.89
N PRO A 81 -10.21 -1.23 -6.77
CA PRO A 81 -10.13 0.23 -6.84
C PRO A 81 -9.31 0.85 -5.71
N ASN A 82 -9.32 0.22 -4.53
CA ASN A 82 -8.66 0.74 -3.32
C ASN A 82 -7.22 0.26 -3.14
N THR A 83 -6.72 -0.61 -4.02
CA THR A 83 -5.33 -1.10 -3.93
C THR A 83 -4.34 0.06 -4.09
N GLY A 84 -3.45 0.22 -3.13
CA GLY A 84 -2.38 1.22 -3.17
C GLY A 84 -1.40 0.98 -4.32
N LEU A 85 -0.79 2.07 -4.84
CA LEU A 85 0.05 2.06 -6.03
C LEU A 85 1.22 1.06 -5.94
N VAL A 86 1.85 0.93 -4.79
CA VAL A 86 2.96 0.00 -4.54
C VAL A 86 2.54 -1.46 -4.78
N ARG A 87 1.44 -1.89 -4.15
CA ARG A 87 0.90 -3.25 -4.36
C ARG A 87 0.47 -3.49 -5.80
N PHE A 88 -0.04 -2.45 -6.42
CA PHE A 88 -0.44 -2.48 -7.83
C PHE A 88 0.78 -2.69 -8.72
N TRP A 89 1.86 -1.94 -8.49
CA TRP A 89 3.13 -2.07 -9.21
C TRP A 89 3.77 -3.45 -9.02
N VAL A 90 3.83 -3.96 -7.79
CA VAL A 90 4.39 -5.29 -7.50
C VAL A 90 3.64 -6.39 -8.27
N ARG A 91 2.32 -6.30 -8.40
CA ARG A 91 1.51 -7.27 -9.16
C ARG A 91 1.74 -7.20 -10.67
N LEU A 92 1.95 -6.01 -11.19
CA LEU A 92 2.24 -5.83 -12.62
C LEU A 92 3.65 -6.28 -12.98
N ARG A 93 4.63 -6.07 -12.10
CA ARG A 93 6.06 -6.33 -12.27
C ARG A 93 6.62 -5.86 -13.63
N LYS A 94 5.96 -4.89 -14.26
CA LYS A 94 6.31 -4.35 -15.58
C LYS A 94 6.62 -2.86 -15.43
N LYS A 95 7.74 -2.43 -15.98
CA LYS A 95 8.22 -1.03 -15.98
C LYS A 95 8.32 -0.41 -14.57
N GLY A 96 8.92 0.78 -14.48
CA GLY A 96 9.18 1.43 -13.20
C GLY A 96 7.92 1.95 -12.49
N TYR A 97 7.96 2.02 -11.18
CA TYR A 97 6.91 2.57 -10.33
C TYR A 97 6.44 3.97 -10.75
N ALA A 98 7.37 4.86 -11.10
CA ALA A 98 7.05 6.22 -11.55
C ALA A 98 6.30 6.23 -12.89
N GLY A 99 6.64 5.33 -13.81
CA GLY A 99 5.93 5.14 -15.08
C GLY A 99 4.49 4.74 -14.87
N LEU A 100 4.25 3.75 -14.01
CA LEU A 100 2.90 3.32 -13.65
C LEU A 100 2.08 4.44 -13.00
N TYR A 101 2.67 5.23 -12.10
CA TYR A 101 1.99 6.38 -11.49
C TYR A 101 1.52 7.39 -12.53
N ARG A 102 2.43 7.78 -13.46
CA ARG A 102 2.10 8.73 -14.55
C ARG A 102 1.01 8.17 -15.47
N CYS A 103 1.08 6.87 -15.81
CA CYS A 103 0.05 6.20 -16.61
C CYS A 103 -1.32 6.25 -15.93
N ILE A 104 -1.42 5.86 -14.65
CA ILE A 104 -2.67 5.90 -13.87
C ILE A 104 -3.23 7.32 -13.79
N LYS A 105 -2.37 8.33 -13.60
CA LYS A 105 -2.77 9.75 -13.58
C LYS A 105 -3.29 10.21 -14.94
N ARG A 106 -2.58 9.87 -16.03
CA ARG A 106 -2.99 10.20 -17.42
C ARG A 106 -4.34 9.59 -17.78
N LEU A 107 -4.59 8.35 -17.32
CA LEU A 107 -5.84 7.63 -17.57
C LEU A 107 -7.02 8.11 -16.69
N GLY A 108 -6.82 9.09 -15.80
CA GLY A 108 -7.86 9.58 -14.88
C GLY A 108 -8.34 8.52 -13.88
N LEU A 109 -7.62 7.44 -13.69
CA LEU A 109 -8.00 6.39 -12.76
C LEU A 109 -7.81 6.90 -11.32
N LYS A 110 -8.84 6.69 -10.46
CA LYS A 110 -8.79 7.15 -9.07
C LYS A 110 -7.52 6.67 -8.39
N THR A 111 -6.67 7.61 -8.00
CA THR A 111 -5.52 7.37 -7.13
C THR A 111 -5.96 7.59 -5.68
N ARG A 112 -5.28 6.93 -4.77
CA ARG A 112 -5.53 7.13 -3.34
C ARG A 112 -5.41 8.63 -2.99
N LYS A 113 -6.38 9.17 -2.23
CA LYS A 113 -6.32 10.55 -1.72
C LYS A 113 -4.97 10.79 -1.03
N PRO A 114 -4.35 11.97 -1.17
CA PRO A 114 -3.11 12.28 -0.50
C PRO A 114 -3.28 12.09 1.01
N LYS A 115 -2.29 11.47 1.65
CA LYS A 115 -2.29 11.26 3.09
C LYS A 115 -2.14 12.60 3.79
N LYS A 116 -2.82 12.74 4.92
CA LYS A 116 -2.55 13.82 5.88
C LYS A 116 -1.04 13.84 6.21
N PRO A 117 -0.47 15.01 6.57
CA PRO A 117 0.96 15.13 6.87
C PRO A 117 1.42 14.03 7.83
N VAL A 118 2.51 13.39 7.48
CA VAL A 118 3.03 12.24 8.23
C VAL A 118 3.62 12.75 9.53
N TYR A 119 3.02 12.33 10.63
CA TYR A 119 3.68 12.47 11.93
C TYR A 119 5.04 11.72 11.87
N ARG A 120 6.12 12.42 12.21
CA ARG A 120 7.45 11.83 12.38
C ARG A 120 7.58 11.32 13.81
N PRO A 121 7.49 10.00 14.05
CA PRO A 121 7.69 9.45 15.39
C PRO A 121 9.14 9.64 15.83
N LYS A 122 9.34 9.71 17.14
CA LYS A 122 10.69 9.61 17.75
C LYS A 122 11.36 8.29 17.31
N PRO A 123 12.70 8.24 17.26
CA PRO A 123 13.42 7.00 16.96
C PRO A 123 12.90 5.85 17.81
N TYR A 124 12.60 4.76 17.17
CA TYR A 124 12.01 3.58 17.77
C TYR A 124 12.97 2.41 17.56
N GLN A 125 13.35 1.74 18.64
CA GLN A 125 14.14 0.52 18.53
C GLN A 125 13.30 -0.57 17.88
N GLN A 126 13.71 -0.98 16.68
CA GLN A 126 13.09 -2.11 15.99
C GLN A 126 13.69 -3.42 16.51
N ALA A 127 12.88 -4.47 16.52
CA ALA A 127 13.39 -5.81 16.77
C ALA A 127 14.44 -6.18 15.71
N THR A 128 15.52 -6.78 16.15
CA THR A 128 16.72 -7.10 15.36
C THR A 128 16.69 -8.52 14.80
N PHE A 129 16.01 -9.44 15.48
CA PHE A 129 15.87 -10.84 15.07
C PHE A 129 14.41 -11.32 15.20
N PRO A 130 14.03 -12.40 14.48
CA PRO A 130 12.67 -12.95 14.54
C PRO A 130 12.34 -13.45 15.95
N GLY A 131 11.15 -13.09 16.44
CA GLY A 131 10.68 -13.50 17.76
C GLY A 131 11.11 -12.61 18.91
N GLU A 132 12.06 -11.67 18.71
CA GLU A 132 12.43 -10.71 19.75
C GLU A 132 11.19 -9.98 20.29
N LYS A 133 10.29 -9.57 19.39
CA LYS A 133 9.02 -8.98 19.76
C LYS A 133 7.92 -9.27 18.75
N VAL A 134 6.82 -9.84 19.21
CA VAL A 134 5.61 -10.12 18.43
C VAL A 134 4.48 -9.25 18.91
N GLN A 135 3.84 -8.52 18.00
CA GLN A 135 2.65 -7.70 18.30
C GLN A 135 1.40 -8.54 18.09
N ILE A 136 0.51 -8.57 19.09
CA ILE A 136 -0.77 -9.28 19.04
C ILE A 136 -1.91 -8.28 19.22
N ASP A 137 -2.98 -8.46 18.45
CA ASP A 137 -4.22 -7.69 18.56
C ASP A 137 -5.41 -8.48 18.04
N VAL A 138 -6.61 -8.11 18.51
CA VAL A 138 -7.88 -8.71 18.10
C VAL A 138 -8.70 -7.70 17.33
N LYS A 139 -9.33 -8.17 16.27
CA LYS A 139 -10.21 -7.39 15.43
C LYS A 139 -11.56 -8.06 15.31
N VAL A 140 -12.62 -7.28 15.58
CA VAL A 140 -13.99 -7.70 15.28
C VAL A 140 -14.19 -7.66 13.76
N VAL A 141 -14.74 -8.71 13.20
CA VAL A 141 -15.16 -8.77 11.80
C VAL A 141 -16.32 -7.80 11.57
N PRO A 142 -16.26 -6.93 10.55
CA PRO A 142 -17.37 -6.02 10.28
C PRO A 142 -18.67 -6.80 10.01
N SER A 143 -19.76 -6.43 10.69
CA SER A 143 -21.06 -7.10 10.54
C SER A 143 -21.61 -7.08 9.11
N ALA A 144 -21.24 -6.07 8.33
CA ALA A 144 -21.58 -5.99 6.90
C ALA A 144 -20.96 -7.10 6.04
N CYS A 145 -19.91 -7.78 6.55
CA CYS A 145 -19.28 -8.90 5.86
C CYS A 145 -19.93 -10.25 6.21
N ILE A 146 -20.74 -10.30 7.24
CA ILE A 146 -21.43 -11.54 7.68
C ILE A 146 -22.80 -11.56 6.99
N VAL A 147 -23.10 -12.66 6.28
CA VAL A 147 -24.32 -12.80 5.48
C VAL A 147 -24.99 -14.16 5.72
N GLY A 148 -26.23 -14.32 5.23
CA GLY A 148 -26.99 -15.54 5.34
C GLY A 148 -27.29 -15.95 6.78
N GLN A 149 -27.33 -17.23 7.07
CA GLN A 149 -27.72 -17.81 8.36
C GLN A 149 -26.86 -17.30 9.54
N ALA A 150 -25.56 -17.09 9.33
CA ALA A 150 -24.68 -16.54 10.36
C ALA A 150 -25.09 -15.12 10.80
N LYS A 151 -25.60 -14.32 9.87
CA LYS A 151 -26.13 -12.97 10.16
C LYS A 151 -27.46 -13.04 10.90
N GLU A 152 -28.35 -13.92 10.47
CA GLU A 152 -29.66 -14.12 11.11
C GLU A 152 -29.53 -14.60 12.57
N GLN A 153 -28.53 -15.45 12.83
CA GLN A 153 -28.19 -15.91 14.17
C GLN A 153 -27.41 -14.90 15.01
N GLY A 154 -27.08 -13.73 14.45
CA GLY A 154 -26.30 -12.70 15.15
C GLY A 154 -24.87 -13.12 15.49
N GLU A 155 -24.27 -14.06 14.71
CA GLU A 155 -22.93 -14.54 14.98
C GLU A 155 -21.91 -13.41 14.92
N LYS A 156 -21.04 -13.36 15.93
CA LYS A 156 -19.87 -12.48 15.94
C LYS A 156 -18.63 -13.30 15.60
N MET A 157 -17.79 -12.73 14.77
CA MET A 157 -16.53 -13.37 14.36
C MET A 157 -15.36 -12.44 14.68
N TYR A 158 -14.25 -13.01 15.12
CA TYR A 158 -13.08 -12.28 15.58
C TYR A 158 -11.84 -12.80 14.85
N GLN A 159 -11.01 -11.86 14.39
CA GLN A 159 -9.69 -12.13 13.83
C GLN A 159 -8.63 -11.82 14.89
N TYR A 160 -7.96 -12.84 15.37
CA TYR A 160 -6.74 -12.70 16.15
C TYR A 160 -5.55 -12.61 15.23
N THR A 161 -4.65 -11.67 15.48
CA THR A 161 -3.51 -11.37 14.60
C THR A 161 -2.25 -11.25 15.41
N ALA A 162 -1.19 -11.98 15.01
CA ALA A 162 0.15 -11.83 15.52
C ALA A 162 1.11 -11.46 14.39
N ILE A 163 1.98 -10.48 14.61
CA ILE A 163 2.99 -10.05 13.63
C ILE A 163 4.34 -9.97 14.32
N ASP A 164 5.31 -10.70 13.78
CA ASP A 164 6.71 -10.53 14.17
C ASP A 164 7.22 -9.15 13.76
N GLU A 165 7.86 -8.47 14.69
CA GLU A 165 8.26 -7.09 14.48
C GLU A 165 9.44 -6.95 13.52
N CYS A 166 10.35 -7.92 13.50
CA CYS A 166 11.52 -7.95 12.63
C CYS A 166 11.15 -8.26 11.18
N THR A 167 10.61 -9.45 10.94
CA THR A 167 10.35 -9.99 9.60
C THR A 167 9.00 -9.63 9.03
N ARG A 168 8.08 -9.08 9.86
CA ARG A 168 6.66 -8.89 9.50
C ARG A 168 5.89 -10.18 9.24
N PHE A 169 6.48 -11.33 9.55
CA PHE A 169 5.79 -12.61 9.40
C PHE A 169 4.55 -12.62 10.27
N ARG A 170 3.42 -12.99 9.67
CA ARG A 170 2.09 -12.87 10.28
C ARG A 170 1.44 -14.22 10.45
N PHE A 171 0.81 -14.42 11.60
CA PHE A 171 -0.17 -15.47 11.84
C PHE A 171 -1.51 -14.85 12.20
N ILE A 172 -2.60 -15.37 11.63
CA ILE A 172 -3.97 -14.99 11.96
C ILE A 172 -4.83 -16.23 12.14
N ALA A 173 -5.78 -16.14 13.06
CA ALA A 173 -6.76 -17.19 13.31
C ALA A 173 -8.16 -16.59 13.59
N ALA A 174 -9.18 -17.34 13.23
CA ALA A 174 -10.58 -17.00 13.48
C ALA A 174 -11.04 -17.57 14.82
N PHE A 175 -11.84 -16.79 15.57
CA PHE A 175 -12.49 -17.21 16.81
C PHE A 175 -13.93 -16.69 16.85
N LYS A 176 -14.80 -17.39 17.59
CA LYS A 176 -16.20 -16.98 17.77
C LYS A 176 -16.38 -16.00 18.93
N GLU A 177 -15.35 -15.83 19.78
CA GLU A 177 -15.38 -14.94 20.93
C GLU A 177 -14.06 -14.18 21.12
N GLN A 178 -14.16 -13.04 21.79
CA GLN A 178 -13.03 -12.26 22.26
C GLN A 178 -12.92 -12.45 23.78
N SER A 179 -12.16 -13.47 24.15
CA SER A 179 -11.97 -13.87 25.55
C SER A 179 -10.51 -14.16 25.86
N THR A 180 -10.18 -14.18 27.16
CA THR A 180 -8.82 -14.56 27.60
C THR A 180 -8.53 -16.03 27.28
N TYR A 181 -9.56 -16.88 27.22
CA TYR A 181 -9.43 -18.28 26.80
C TYR A 181 -9.07 -18.38 25.31
N SER A 182 -9.78 -17.66 24.45
CA SER A 182 -9.44 -17.59 23.02
C SER A 182 -8.07 -17.02 22.77
N SER A 183 -7.65 -16.02 23.56
CA SER A 183 -6.29 -15.45 23.49
C SER A 183 -5.22 -16.46 23.86
N MET A 184 -5.45 -17.29 24.89
CA MET A 184 -4.55 -18.39 25.28
C MET A 184 -4.47 -19.44 24.17
N LEU A 185 -5.59 -19.89 23.61
CA LEU A 185 -5.61 -20.84 22.50
C LEU A 185 -4.89 -20.29 21.26
N PHE A 186 -5.09 -19.00 20.96
CA PHE A 186 -4.39 -18.33 19.88
C PHE A 186 -2.88 -18.32 20.09
N LEU A 187 -2.40 -18.04 21.31
CA LEU A 187 -0.99 -18.08 21.68
C LEU A 187 -0.40 -19.49 21.47
N GLN A 188 -1.09 -20.54 21.88
CA GLN A 188 -0.66 -21.91 21.67
C GLN A 188 -0.56 -22.27 20.17
N GLN A 189 -1.52 -21.84 19.36
CA GLN A 189 -1.46 -22.00 17.90
C GLN A 189 -0.31 -21.21 17.29
N LEU A 190 -0.08 -19.98 17.75
CA LEU A 190 0.99 -19.10 17.29
C LEU A 190 2.37 -19.73 17.49
N ILE A 191 2.65 -20.28 18.67
CA ILE A 191 3.92 -20.95 19.00
C ILE A 191 4.17 -22.15 18.09
N ARG A 192 3.13 -22.93 17.78
CA ARG A 192 3.26 -24.08 16.86
C ARG A 192 3.49 -23.65 15.41
N ARG A 193 3.09 -22.45 15.05
CA ARG A 193 3.14 -21.93 13.66
C ARG A 193 4.36 -21.09 13.36
N PHE A 194 4.92 -20.42 14.36
CA PHE A 194 6.14 -19.66 14.17
C PHE A 194 7.36 -20.61 14.24
N PRO A 195 8.25 -20.57 13.24
CA PRO A 195 9.44 -21.42 13.20
C PRO A 195 10.62 -20.84 14.01
N PHE A 196 10.34 -19.99 15.00
CA PHE A 196 11.31 -19.35 15.88
C PHE A 196 10.73 -19.16 17.28
N GLN A 197 11.60 -19.04 18.26
CA GLN A 197 11.20 -18.78 19.63
C GLN A 197 10.70 -17.35 19.80
N ILE A 198 9.61 -17.18 20.55
CA ILE A 198 9.05 -15.86 20.90
C ILE A 198 9.58 -15.45 22.27
N HIS A 199 10.30 -14.33 22.33
CA HIS A 199 10.85 -13.81 23.57
C HIS A 199 9.91 -12.81 24.24
N LYS A 200 9.20 -12.02 23.46
CA LYS A 200 8.32 -10.97 23.96
C LYS A 200 7.06 -10.85 23.14
N VAL A 201 5.93 -10.76 23.81
CA VAL A 201 4.62 -10.48 23.22
C VAL A 201 4.17 -9.08 23.64
N GLN A 202 3.76 -8.26 22.69
CA GLN A 202 3.21 -6.94 22.92
C GLN A 202 1.72 -6.92 22.55
N THR A 203 0.87 -6.47 23.51
CA THR A 203 -0.57 -6.35 23.30
C THR A 203 -1.08 -4.96 23.69
N ASN A 204 -2.31 -4.64 23.26
CA ASN A 204 -3.05 -3.56 23.87
C ASN A 204 -3.51 -3.93 25.32
N ASN A 205 -4.26 -3.02 25.97
CA ASN A 205 -4.81 -3.27 27.31
C ASN A 205 -6.25 -3.81 27.24
N GLY A 206 -6.58 -4.63 26.24
CA GLY A 206 -7.88 -5.28 26.12
C GLY A 206 -8.12 -6.32 27.19
N ALA A 207 -9.39 -6.52 27.58
CA ALA A 207 -9.77 -7.46 28.63
C ALA A 207 -9.44 -8.92 28.26
N GLU A 208 -9.32 -9.22 26.99
CA GLU A 208 -8.88 -10.50 26.45
C GLU A 208 -7.42 -10.82 26.74
N PHE A 209 -6.59 -9.80 27.02
CA PHE A 209 -5.17 -9.96 27.30
C PHE A 209 -4.81 -9.68 28.74
N THR A 210 -5.50 -8.73 29.41
CA THR A 210 -5.11 -8.29 30.75
C THR A 210 -6.28 -7.74 31.54
N LYS A 211 -6.24 -7.89 32.87
CA LYS A 211 -7.20 -7.24 33.78
C LYS A 211 -6.79 -5.79 34.01
N ARG A 212 -7.43 -4.87 33.31
CA ARG A 212 -7.08 -3.45 33.18
C ARG A 212 -7.08 -2.65 34.51
N PHE A 213 -7.87 -3.09 35.49
CA PHE A 213 -8.16 -2.31 36.71
C PHE A 213 -7.79 -2.99 38.02
N GLN A 214 -7.10 -4.13 37.98
CA GLN A 214 -6.66 -4.82 39.19
C GLN A 214 -5.15 -4.76 39.32
N ALA A 215 -4.66 -4.68 40.54
CA ALA A 215 -3.24 -4.78 40.84
C ALA A 215 -2.66 -6.07 40.25
N ALA A 216 -1.42 -6.03 39.83
CA ALA A 216 -0.75 -7.17 39.20
C ALA A 216 -0.33 -8.24 40.24
N ASP A 217 -1.30 -8.74 41.00
CA ASP A 217 -1.09 -9.88 41.90
C ASP A 217 -1.09 -11.17 41.11
N GLU A 218 -0.27 -12.13 41.49
CA GLU A 218 -0.12 -13.40 40.77
C GLU A 218 -1.42 -14.20 40.68
N GLU A 219 -2.31 -14.05 41.66
CA GLU A 219 -3.64 -14.68 41.70
C GLU A 219 -4.62 -14.07 40.68
N ASN A 220 -4.36 -12.85 40.25
CA ASN A 220 -5.24 -12.07 39.37
C ASN A 220 -4.87 -12.10 37.88
N LEU A 221 -3.92 -12.93 37.47
CA LEU A 221 -3.51 -13.05 36.07
C LEU A 221 -4.63 -13.66 35.21
N THR A 222 -4.78 -13.14 33.97
CA THR A 222 -5.65 -13.76 32.96
C THR A 222 -5.07 -15.10 32.50
N LEU A 223 -5.90 -15.95 31.86
CA LEU A 223 -5.43 -17.22 31.28
C LEU A 223 -4.29 -16.98 30.27
N PHE A 224 -4.42 -15.92 29.49
CA PHE A 224 -3.37 -15.50 28.54
C PHE A 224 -2.05 -15.14 29.24
N GLU A 225 -2.10 -14.34 30.33
CA GLU A 225 -0.93 -13.96 31.09
C GLU A 225 -0.28 -15.17 31.82
N LYS A 226 -1.11 -16.08 32.35
CA LYS A 226 -0.63 -17.34 32.97
C LYS A 226 0.11 -18.20 31.95
N GLU A 227 -0.41 -18.29 30.73
CA GLU A 227 0.22 -19.07 29.66
C GLU A 227 1.53 -18.43 29.20
N LEU A 228 1.61 -17.09 29.07
CA LEU A 228 2.85 -16.40 28.78
C LEU A 228 3.93 -16.66 29.85
N LYS A 229 3.54 -16.60 31.13
CA LYS A 229 4.43 -16.91 32.27
C LYS A 229 4.94 -18.36 32.21
N ARG A 230 4.02 -19.33 31.95
CA ARG A 230 4.37 -20.75 31.80
C ARG A 230 5.40 -20.99 30.66
N LEU A 231 5.30 -20.22 29.59
CA LEU A 231 6.18 -20.33 28.41
C LEU A 231 7.45 -19.48 28.52
N GLY A 232 7.64 -18.74 29.60
CA GLY A 232 8.80 -17.83 29.77
C GLY A 232 8.80 -16.64 28.80
N ILE A 233 7.63 -16.26 28.25
CA ILE A 233 7.52 -15.17 27.29
C ILE A 233 7.20 -13.86 28.03
N ALA A 234 8.00 -12.82 27.80
CA ALA A 234 7.78 -11.51 28.40
C ALA A 234 6.51 -10.85 27.83
N HIS A 235 5.63 -10.34 28.68
CA HIS A 235 4.45 -9.59 28.28
C HIS A 235 4.69 -8.09 28.36
N GLN A 236 4.58 -7.39 27.25
CA GLN A 236 4.68 -5.93 27.15
C GLN A 236 3.32 -5.33 26.83
N LYS A 237 2.73 -4.62 27.79
CA LYS A 237 1.51 -3.86 27.56
C LYS A 237 1.84 -2.49 26.97
N ILE A 238 1.08 -2.04 25.97
CA ILE A 238 1.25 -0.67 25.46
C ILE A 238 0.78 0.35 26.50
N ARG A 239 1.40 1.52 26.53
CA ARG A 239 0.92 2.62 27.38
C ARG A 239 -0.49 3.02 26.95
N PRO A 240 -1.41 3.32 27.89
CA PRO A 240 -2.73 3.85 27.57
C PRO A 240 -2.63 5.04 26.59
N TYR A 241 -3.57 5.14 25.68
CA TYR A 241 -3.64 6.22 24.67
C TYR A 241 -2.42 6.35 23.73
N THR A 242 -1.60 5.29 23.61
CA THR A 242 -0.45 5.25 22.70
C THR A 242 -0.59 4.12 21.66
N PRO A 243 -1.57 4.17 20.75
CA PRO A 243 -1.82 3.10 19.76
C PRO A 243 -0.61 2.85 18.84
N ARG A 244 0.28 3.81 18.73
CA ARG A 244 1.50 3.71 17.90
C ARG A 244 2.40 2.54 18.24
N HIS A 245 2.39 2.09 19.48
CA HIS A 245 3.22 0.96 19.91
C HIS A 245 2.78 -0.33 19.22
N ASN A 246 1.49 -0.53 18.93
CA ASN A 246 0.97 -1.69 18.20
C ASN A 246 0.78 -1.42 16.68
N GLY A 247 1.49 -0.44 16.16
CA GLY A 247 1.27 0.12 14.81
C GLY A 247 1.48 -0.85 13.67
N LYS A 248 2.19 -1.98 13.85
CA LYS A 248 2.40 -2.97 12.80
C LYS A 248 1.16 -3.83 12.62
N VAL A 249 0.58 -4.30 13.71
CA VAL A 249 -0.64 -5.08 13.69
C VAL A 249 -1.85 -4.20 13.30
N GLU A 250 -1.94 -2.97 13.82
CA GLU A 250 -2.99 -2.01 13.43
C GLU A 250 -2.93 -1.69 11.92
N ARG A 251 -1.74 -1.51 11.37
CA ARG A 251 -1.56 -1.31 9.93
C ARG A 251 -1.98 -2.53 9.12
N SER A 252 -1.74 -3.73 9.63
CA SER A 252 -2.23 -4.97 9.03
C SER A 252 -3.76 -5.01 9.02
N HIS A 253 -4.41 -4.71 10.15
CA HIS A 253 -5.86 -4.64 10.25
C HIS A 253 -6.48 -3.61 9.30
N ARG A 254 -5.83 -2.44 9.14
CA ARG A 254 -6.27 -1.45 8.15
C ARG A 254 -6.20 -2.00 6.73
N LYS A 255 -5.12 -2.72 6.40
CA LYS A 255 -4.98 -3.37 5.10
C LYS A 255 -6.01 -4.47 4.87
N ASP A 256 -6.31 -5.23 5.92
CA ASP A 256 -7.37 -6.22 5.85
C ASP A 256 -8.74 -5.55 5.65
N ASN A 257 -9.01 -4.41 6.28
CA ASN A 257 -10.24 -3.64 6.02
C ASN A 257 -10.34 -3.17 4.56
N GLU A 258 -9.23 -2.61 4.04
CA GLU A 258 -9.21 -2.01 2.70
C GLU A 258 -9.26 -3.05 1.57
N GLU A 259 -8.71 -4.24 1.77
CA GLU A 259 -8.41 -5.19 0.69
C GLU A 259 -9.10 -6.55 0.84
N PHE A 260 -9.43 -6.94 2.06
CA PHE A 260 -10.09 -8.21 2.35
C PHE A 260 -11.55 -7.99 2.75
N TYR A 261 -11.83 -7.34 3.87
CA TYR A 261 -13.21 -7.14 4.33
C TYR A 261 -14.06 -6.29 3.37
N ALA A 262 -13.47 -5.33 2.66
CA ALA A 262 -14.20 -4.54 1.67
C ALA A 262 -14.63 -5.31 0.41
N ALA A 263 -14.15 -6.54 0.24
CA ALA A 263 -14.37 -7.32 -0.98
C ALA A 263 -14.91 -8.73 -0.75
N HIS A 264 -15.07 -9.14 0.52
CA HIS A 264 -15.44 -10.50 0.88
C HIS A 264 -16.63 -10.51 1.85
N THR A 265 -17.46 -11.54 1.72
CA THR A 265 -18.57 -11.85 2.62
C THR A 265 -18.40 -13.28 3.13
N PHE A 266 -18.94 -13.56 4.33
CA PHE A 266 -18.82 -14.81 5.04
C PHE A 266 -20.18 -15.39 5.35
N PHE A 267 -20.45 -16.58 4.85
CA PHE A 267 -21.72 -17.27 5.05
C PHE A 267 -21.74 -18.09 6.34
N SER A 268 -20.57 -18.48 6.83
CA SER A 268 -20.39 -19.25 8.06
C SER A 268 -19.03 -18.98 8.70
N PHE A 269 -18.85 -19.40 9.94
CA PHE A 269 -17.56 -19.33 10.62
C PHE A 269 -16.47 -20.14 9.91
N GLU A 270 -16.78 -21.30 9.35
CA GLU A 270 -15.83 -22.13 8.62
C GLU A 270 -15.43 -21.49 7.30
N ASP A 271 -16.37 -20.87 6.59
CA ASP A 271 -16.07 -20.08 5.39
C ASP A 271 -15.12 -18.91 5.71
N PHE A 272 -15.40 -18.16 6.78
CA PHE A 272 -14.51 -17.11 7.26
C PHE A 272 -13.10 -17.65 7.54
N LYS A 273 -12.97 -18.76 8.24
CA LYS A 273 -11.69 -19.39 8.59
C LYS A 273 -10.89 -19.78 7.35
N VAL A 274 -11.54 -20.36 6.33
CA VAL A 274 -10.90 -20.71 5.05
C VAL A 274 -10.40 -19.46 4.33
N GLN A 275 -11.26 -18.45 4.17
CA GLN A 275 -10.92 -17.20 3.49
C GLN A 275 -9.80 -16.45 4.24
N LEU A 276 -9.85 -16.43 5.58
CA LEU A 276 -8.82 -15.82 6.42
C LEU A 276 -7.46 -16.52 6.25
N THR A 277 -7.44 -17.84 6.17
CA THR A 277 -6.22 -18.62 5.92
C THR A 277 -5.58 -18.26 4.56
N ARG A 278 -6.39 -18.10 3.51
CA ARG A 278 -5.93 -17.65 2.18
C ARG A 278 -5.36 -16.23 2.25
N ARG A 279 -6.04 -15.34 2.99
CA ARG A 279 -5.58 -13.97 3.23
C ARG A 279 -4.23 -13.93 3.95
N ASN A 280 -4.02 -14.79 4.95
CA ASN A 280 -2.75 -14.89 5.65
C ASN A 280 -1.60 -15.33 4.72
N ARG A 281 -1.86 -16.33 3.87
CA ARG A 281 -0.90 -16.79 2.87
C ARG A 281 -0.55 -15.67 1.87
N GLU A 282 -1.53 -14.94 1.38
CA GLU A 282 -1.31 -13.79 0.49
C GLU A 282 -0.42 -12.74 1.17
N TYR A 283 -0.71 -12.39 2.43
CA TYR A 283 0.06 -11.41 3.18
C TYR A 283 1.54 -11.81 3.31
N ASN A 284 1.80 -13.06 3.73
CA ASN A 284 3.16 -13.54 3.98
C ASN A 284 3.99 -13.74 2.71
N ASN A 285 3.37 -13.85 1.56
CA ASN A 285 4.05 -13.97 0.26
C ASN A 285 4.09 -12.65 -0.52
N PHE A 286 3.57 -11.54 0.04
CA PHE A 286 3.52 -10.26 -0.66
C PHE A 286 4.74 -9.40 -0.34
N PRO A 287 5.53 -8.96 -1.35
CA PRO A 287 6.70 -8.11 -1.13
C PRO A 287 6.35 -6.77 -0.48
N MET A 288 7.16 -6.35 0.47
CA MET A 288 6.94 -5.15 1.27
C MET A 288 8.13 -4.20 1.19
N ARG A 289 7.86 -2.91 0.98
CA ARG A 289 8.91 -1.89 0.95
C ARG A 289 9.78 -1.85 2.21
N PRO A 290 9.23 -1.96 3.46
CA PRO A 290 10.06 -1.96 4.67
C PRO A 290 11.02 -3.17 4.79
N LEU A 291 10.83 -4.20 4.00
CA LEU A 291 11.67 -5.39 3.93
C LEU A 291 12.58 -5.40 2.68
N GLY A 292 12.85 -4.23 2.09
CA GLY A 292 13.63 -4.15 0.86
C GLY A 292 12.96 -4.88 -0.32
N TRP A 293 11.62 -4.84 -0.40
CA TRP A 293 10.81 -5.53 -1.40
C TRP A 293 10.78 -7.06 -1.30
N LYS A 294 11.26 -7.61 -0.21
CA LYS A 294 11.06 -9.02 0.12
C LYS A 294 9.68 -9.22 0.75
N SER A 295 9.13 -10.41 0.60
CA SER A 295 7.95 -10.83 1.36
C SER A 295 8.34 -11.16 2.82
N PRO A 296 7.39 -11.16 3.77
CA PRO A 296 7.65 -11.62 5.13
C PRO A 296 8.25 -13.03 5.19
N ARG A 297 7.82 -13.93 4.30
CA ARG A 297 8.36 -15.29 4.22
C ARG A 297 9.81 -15.30 3.74
N GLU A 298 10.15 -14.55 2.70
CA GLU A 298 11.52 -14.43 2.21
C GLU A 298 12.44 -13.79 3.25
N ALA A 299 11.96 -12.72 3.94
CA ALA A 299 12.71 -12.10 5.01
C ALA A 299 12.98 -13.08 6.16
N LEU A 300 11.99 -13.89 6.55
CA LEU A 300 12.15 -14.90 7.58
C LEU A 300 13.13 -16.00 7.14
N SER A 301 13.02 -16.50 5.92
CA SER A 301 13.91 -17.56 5.39
C SER A 301 15.37 -17.13 5.41
N LEU A 302 15.67 -15.87 5.13
CA LEU A 302 17.03 -15.34 5.21
C LEU A 302 17.61 -15.40 6.64
N PHE A 303 16.80 -15.06 7.65
CA PHE A 303 17.25 -15.18 9.04
C PHE A 303 17.48 -16.66 9.44
N LEU A 304 16.59 -17.56 9.06
CA LEU A 304 16.71 -18.96 9.39
C LEU A 304 17.91 -19.62 8.70
N SER A 305 18.24 -19.25 7.47
CA SER A 305 19.42 -19.77 6.76
C SER A 305 20.74 -19.26 7.35
N CYS A 306 20.77 -18.08 7.96
CA CYS A 306 21.97 -17.57 8.63
C CYS A 306 22.24 -18.28 9.96
N VAL A 307 21.22 -18.78 10.66
CA VAL A 307 21.35 -19.44 11.97
C VAL A 307 21.80 -20.91 11.86
N THR A 308 21.65 -21.51 10.69
CA THR A 308 22.06 -22.93 10.48
C THR A 308 23.55 -23.11 10.12
N TYR A 309 24.36 -22.04 10.12
CA TYR A 309 25.78 -22.07 9.78
C TYR A 309 26.71 -21.82 10.99
N ASP A 310 26.16 -21.70 12.20
CA ASP A 310 26.88 -21.68 13.48
C ASP A 310 26.58 -22.97 14.29
#